data_37d645e658e504bfa15ffa5f7b038eea
#
_entry.id   37d645e658e504bfa15ffa5f7b038eea
#
_cell.length_a   1.000
_cell.length_b   1.000
_cell.length_c   1.000
_cell.angle_alpha   90.00
_cell.angle_beta   90.00
_cell.angle_gamma   90.00
#
_symmetry.space_group_name_H-M   'P 1'
#
loop_
_entity.id
_entity.type
_entity.pdbx_description
1 polymer ?
#
loop_
_entity_poly.entity_id
_entity_poly.type
_entity_poly.pdbx_seq_one_letter_code
_entity_poly.pdbx_strand_id
1 'polypeptide(L)'
;MTILRRWQNRKFENCAYQSNIDSFYKIFFHYLFITAAVLSIFYCSLMITSAPLRDDERETIDRTIALLETKGFDREVFLLRHLTTFRGLSNWLNTLARNENAFAATNFPFAVITLYPDFYTRAQDDTERAMILLHEARHLQGGNERDAYSYVWRNRQKLGWTQLSHGTTESYITIGLLTREATPELFTCPAKVWNDCTENLYLRK
;
A
#
# COMPACT_ATOMS: atom_id res chain seq x y z
N MET A 1 7.91 62.07 -33.23
CA MET A 1 6.61 61.52 -32.71
C MET A 1 6.60 60.00 -32.53
N THR A 2 7.65 59.26 -32.88
CA THR A 2 7.62 57.75 -32.97
C THR A 2 8.11 57.01 -31.72
N ILE A 3 8.96 57.61 -30.87
CA ILE A 3 9.59 56.95 -29.71
C ILE A 3 8.64 56.86 -28.51
N LEU A 4 7.83 57.87 -28.25
CA LEU A 4 6.83 57.88 -27.17
C LEU A 4 5.71 56.85 -27.36
N ARG A 5 5.24 56.63 -28.60
CA ARG A 5 4.25 55.59 -28.90
C ARG A 5 4.79 54.18 -28.66
N ARG A 6 6.06 53.92 -28.93
CA ARG A 6 6.71 52.63 -28.72
C ARG A 6 6.91 52.31 -27.25
N TRP A 7 7.10 53.36 -26.40
CA TRP A 7 7.20 53.23 -24.95
C TRP A 7 5.85 52.97 -24.27
N GLN A 8 4.81 53.62 -24.74
CA GLN A 8 3.45 53.40 -24.23
C GLN A 8 2.96 51.98 -24.59
N ASN A 9 3.16 51.51 -25.81
CA ASN A 9 2.77 50.17 -26.21
C ASN A 9 3.49 49.07 -25.39
N ARG A 10 4.80 49.20 -25.11
CA ARG A 10 5.51 48.25 -24.26
C ARG A 10 4.99 48.21 -22.81
N LYS A 11 4.60 49.35 -22.26
CA LYS A 11 3.99 49.39 -20.92
C LYS A 11 2.63 48.71 -20.90
N PHE A 12 1.82 48.87 -21.91
CA PHE A 12 0.52 48.22 -22.02
C PHE A 12 0.66 46.69 -22.22
N GLU A 13 1.59 46.24 -23.05
CA GLU A 13 1.87 44.80 -23.25
C GLU A 13 2.40 44.16 -21.98
N ASN A 14 3.30 44.81 -21.24
CA ASN A 14 3.78 44.29 -19.95
C ASN A 14 2.67 44.25 -18.86
N CYS A 15 1.78 45.23 -18.82
CA CYS A 15 0.67 45.25 -17.89
C CYS A 15 -0.35 44.14 -18.21
N ALA A 16 -0.67 43.92 -19.49
CA ALA A 16 -1.56 42.86 -19.93
C ALA A 16 -0.95 41.48 -19.69
N TYR A 17 0.34 41.30 -19.91
CA TYR A 17 1.08 40.07 -19.62
C TYR A 17 1.08 39.75 -18.12
N GLN A 18 1.37 40.76 -17.28
CA GLN A 18 1.36 40.61 -15.81
C GLN A 18 -0.03 40.25 -15.28
N SER A 19 -1.09 40.88 -15.77
CA SER A 19 -2.46 40.57 -15.37
C SER A 19 -2.92 39.16 -15.75
N ASN A 20 -2.45 38.65 -16.89
CA ASN A 20 -2.71 37.26 -17.31
C ASN A 20 -1.99 36.25 -16.42
N ILE A 21 -0.74 36.53 -16.02
CA ILE A 21 0.02 35.70 -15.10
C ILE A 21 -0.67 35.66 -13.72
N ASP A 22 -1.05 36.81 -13.19
CA ASP A 22 -1.72 36.90 -11.89
C ASP A 22 -3.09 36.18 -11.89
N SER A 23 -3.81 36.25 -13.00
CA SER A 23 -5.07 35.51 -13.17
C SER A 23 -4.83 34.00 -13.24
N PHE A 24 -3.78 33.57 -13.95
CA PHE A 24 -3.40 32.16 -14.03
C PHE A 24 -3.05 31.59 -12.64
N TYR A 25 -2.23 32.30 -11.86
CA TYR A 25 -1.87 31.86 -10.50
C TYR A 25 -3.09 31.81 -9.58
N LYS A 26 -4.02 32.76 -9.64
CA LYS A 26 -5.26 32.74 -8.86
C LYS A 26 -6.11 31.51 -9.19
N ILE A 27 -6.28 31.21 -10.47
CA ILE A 27 -7.03 30.05 -10.93
C ILE A 27 -6.33 28.75 -10.49
N PHE A 28 -5.00 28.67 -10.67
CA PHE A 28 -4.22 27.50 -10.27
C PHE A 28 -4.32 27.22 -8.76
N PHE A 29 -4.12 28.25 -7.92
CA PHE A 29 -4.22 28.11 -6.47
C PHE A 29 -5.64 27.78 -6.02
N HIS A 30 -6.65 28.29 -6.70
CA HIS A 30 -8.05 27.96 -6.43
C HIS A 30 -8.33 26.47 -6.66
N TYR A 31 -7.91 25.91 -7.80
CA TYR A 31 -8.06 24.48 -8.07
C TYR A 31 -7.21 23.62 -7.12
N LEU A 32 -6.00 24.04 -6.81
CA LEU A 32 -5.15 23.36 -5.84
C LEU A 32 -5.81 23.29 -4.46
N PHE A 33 -6.40 24.40 -4.01
CA PHE A 33 -7.11 24.47 -2.73
C PHE A 33 -8.35 23.57 -2.72
N ILE A 34 -9.16 23.60 -3.76
CA ILE A 34 -10.35 22.74 -3.89
C ILE A 34 -9.92 21.25 -3.85
N THR A 35 -8.90 20.89 -4.64
CA THR A 35 -8.39 19.51 -4.66
C THR A 35 -7.90 19.07 -3.29
N ALA A 36 -7.12 19.90 -2.60
CA ALA A 36 -6.64 19.61 -1.26
C ALA A 36 -7.80 19.47 -0.25
N ALA A 37 -8.81 20.33 -0.34
CA ALA A 37 -9.99 20.25 0.52
C ALA A 37 -10.79 18.96 0.28
N VAL A 38 -11.02 18.58 -0.97
CA VAL A 38 -11.72 17.33 -1.33
C VAL A 38 -10.95 16.11 -0.82
N LEU A 39 -9.63 16.05 -1.05
CA LEU A 39 -8.79 14.95 -0.55
C LEU A 39 -8.80 14.88 0.99
N SER A 40 -8.75 16.02 1.66
CA SER A 40 -8.81 16.08 3.13
C SER A 40 -10.16 15.59 3.66
N ILE A 41 -11.26 16.01 3.06
CA ILE A 41 -12.62 15.54 3.43
C ILE A 41 -12.73 14.02 3.21
N PHE A 42 -12.22 13.53 2.09
CA PHE A 42 -12.23 12.09 1.80
C PHE A 42 -11.41 11.31 2.84
N TYR A 43 -10.18 11.75 3.14
CA TYR A 43 -9.35 11.15 4.18
C TYR A 43 -10.04 11.15 5.54
N CYS A 44 -10.58 12.29 5.96
CA CYS A 44 -11.32 12.39 7.21
C CYS A 44 -12.52 11.42 7.25
N SER A 45 -13.23 11.24 6.14
CA SER A 45 -14.35 10.30 6.07
C SER A 45 -13.92 8.83 6.28
N LEU A 46 -12.75 8.45 5.77
CA LEU A 46 -12.18 7.11 6.04
C LEU A 46 -11.84 6.96 7.53
N MET A 47 -11.26 8.00 8.14
CA MET A 47 -10.88 7.98 9.55
C MET A 47 -12.10 7.91 10.49
N ILE A 48 -13.16 8.66 10.20
CA ILE A 48 -14.38 8.71 11.04
C ILE A 48 -15.15 7.39 10.96
N THR A 49 -15.15 6.74 9.82
CA THR A 49 -15.92 5.50 9.60
C THR A 49 -15.17 4.22 9.95
N SER A 50 -13.89 4.30 10.33
CA SER A 50 -13.09 3.19 10.83
C SER A 50 -12.78 3.35 12.32
N ALA A 51 -12.50 2.24 13.03
CA ALA A 51 -12.12 2.29 14.44
C ALA A 51 -10.61 2.48 14.62
N PRO A 52 -10.15 3.18 15.67
CA PRO A 52 -8.76 3.13 16.07
C PRO A 52 -8.40 1.72 16.55
N LEU A 53 -7.13 1.35 16.42
CA LEU A 53 -6.63 0.10 16.97
C LEU A 53 -6.63 0.14 18.50
N ARG A 54 -6.85 -1.01 19.12
CA ARG A 54 -6.61 -1.24 20.55
C ARG A 54 -5.11 -1.33 20.82
N ASP A 55 -4.71 -1.22 22.07
CA ASP A 55 -3.29 -1.24 22.45
C ASP A 55 -2.63 -2.60 22.15
N ASP A 56 -3.33 -3.71 22.41
CA ASP A 56 -2.90 -5.07 22.09
C ASP A 56 -2.72 -5.31 20.58
N GLU A 57 -3.61 -4.75 19.79
CA GLU A 57 -3.53 -4.79 18.32
C GLU A 57 -2.33 -4.00 17.81
N ARG A 58 -2.09 -2.81 18.38
CA ARG A 58 -0.94 -1.96 18.05
C ARG A 58 0.38 -2.64 18.39
N GLU A 59 0.48 -3.24 19.59
CA GLU A 59 1.66 -4.01 19.98
C GLU A 59 1.95 -5.17 19.02
N THR A 60 0.91 -5.86 18.56
CA THR A 60 1.05 -6.93 17.57
C THR A 60 1.61 -6.42 16.25
N ILE A 61 1.15 -5.27 15.77
CA ILE A 61 1.67 -4.64 14.55
C ILE A 61 3.13 -4.23 14.73
N ASP A 62 3.48 -3.62 15.86
CA ASP A 62 4.85 -3.17 16.14
C ASP A 62 5.83 -4.36 16.17
N ARG A 63 5.47 -5.48 16.78
CA ARG A 63 6.25 -6.73 16.74
C ARG A 63 6.39 -7.27 15.32
N THR A 64 5.30 -7.25 14.56
CA THR A 64 5.28 -7.72 13.17
C THR A 64 6.19 -6.86 12.27
N ILE A 65 6.15 -5.55 12.42
CA ILE A 65 7.03 -4.63 11.69
C ILE A 65 8.49 -4.79 12.13
N ALA A 66 8.76 -5.01 13.43
CA ALA A 66 10.10 -5.30 13.91
C ALA A 66 10.65 -6.61 13.30
N LEU A 67 9.80 -7.63 13.10
CA LEU A 67 10.20 -8.84 12.38
C LEU A 67 10.61 -8.53 10.94
N LEU A 68 9.83 -7.74 10.20
CA LEU A 68 10.20 -7.31 8.84
C LEU A 68 11.54 -6.58 8.80
N GLU A 69 11.81 -5.73 9.80
CA GLU A 69 13.09 -5.02 9.94
C GLU A 69 14.27 -5.98 10.13
N THR A 70 14.14 -6.96 11.03
CA THR A 70 15.19 -7.99 11.23
C THR A 70 15.46 -8.82 9.98
N LYS A 71 14.48 -8.91 9.08
CA LYS A 71 14.59 -9.61 7.78
C LYS A 71 15.05 -8.70 6.65
N GLY A 72 15.37 -7.42 6.93
CA GLY A 72 15.92 -6.48 5.95
C GLY A 72 14.90 -6.05 4.88
N PHE A 73 13.66 -5.75 5.30
CA PHE A 73 12.63 -5.13 4.47
C PHE A 73 12.53 -3.63 4.78
N ASP A 74 13.67 -2.93 4.75
CA ASP A 74 13.82 -1.55 5.24
C ASP A 74 12.86 -0.56 4.58
N ARG A 75 12.59 -0.72 3.28
CA ARG A 75 11.68 0.15 2.54
C ARG A 75 10.23 -0.03 3.00
N GLU A 76 9.78 -1.27 3.14
CA GLU A 76 8.44 -1.60 3.60
C GLU A 76 8.25 -1.18 5.06
N VAL A 77 9.25 -1.40 5.91
CA VAL A 77 9.27 -0.95 7.30
C VAL A 77 9.15 0.58 7.38
N PHE A 78 9.89 1.32 6.55
CA PHE A 78 9.78 2.78 6.51
C PHE A 78 8.35 3.23 6.15
N LEU A 79 7.73 2.63 5.14
CA LEU A 79 6.36 2.93 4.73
C LEU A 79 5.36 2.62 5.86
N LEU A 80 5.47 1.43 6.46
CA LEU A 80 4.55 0.97 7.50
C LEU A 80 4.65 1.80 8.78
N ARG A 81 5.87 2.20 9.19
CA ARG A 81 6.08 2.97 10.43
C ARG A 81 5.79 4.45 10.30
N HIS A 82 6.14 5.06 9.17
CA HIS A 82 6.19 6.51 9.06
C HIS A 82 5.11 7.12 8.17
N LEU A 83 4.57 6.34 7.23
CA LEU A 83 3.61 6.86 6.26
C LEU A 83 2.23 6.22 6.37
N THR A 84 2.07 5.15 7.17
CA THR A 84 0.83 4.39 7.24
C THR A 84 0.04 4.70 8.50
N THR A 85 -1.26 4.88 8.31
CA THR A 85 -2.23 4.90 9.42
C THR A 85 -2.95 3.57 9.49
N PHE A 86 -2.73 2.81 10.57
CA PHE A 86 -3.43 1.55 10.81
C PHE A 86 -4.78 1.81 11.48
N ARG A 87 -5.81 1.09 11.01
CA ARG A 87 -7.18 1.16 11.52
C ARG A 87 -7.74 -0.24 11.73
N GLY A 88 -8.57 -0.41 12.77
CA GLY A 88 -9.42 -1.59 12.95
C GLY A 88 -10.79 -1.35 12.31
N LEU A 89 -11.49 -2.41 11.98
CA LEU A 89 -12.79 -2.42 11.32
C LEU A 89 -12.82 -1.73 9.94
N SER A 90 -13.78 -2.13 9.13
CA SER A 90 -13.97 -1.57 7.78
C SER A 90 -14.38 -0.11 7.83
N ASN A 91 -13.70 0.72 7.05
CA ASN A 91 -14.26 2.02 6.67
C ASN A 91 -15.34 1.83 5.58
N TRP A 92 -16.09 2.89 5.28
CA TRP A 92 -17.18 2.85 4.31
C TRP A 92 -16.73 2.37 2.92
N LEU A 93 -15.51 2.74 2.48
CA LEU A 93 -14.98 2.36 1.17
C LEU A 93 -14.68 0.86 1.09
N ASN A 94 -14.04 0.30 2.12
CA ASN A 94 -13.77 -1.13 2.20
C ASN A 94 -15.07 -1.97 2.28
N THR A 95 -16.07 -1.45 2.99
CA THR A 95 -17.40 -2.08 3.06
C THR A 95 -18.06 -2.15 1.67
N LEU A 96 -17.94 -1.09 0.86
CA LEU A 96 -18.43 -1.11 -0.52
C LEU A 96 -17.67 -2.09 -1.42
N ALA A 97 -16.37 -2.29 -1.19
CA ALA A 97 -15.55 -3.21 -1.94
C ALA A 97 -15.79 -4.70 -1.60
N ARG A 98 -16.62 -5.01 -0.59
CA ARG A 98 -16.98 -6.37 -0.13
C ARG A 98 -15.78 -7.28 0.13
N ASN A 99 -14.79 -6.81 0.84
CA ASN A 99 -13.61 -7.60 1.24
C ASN A 99 -13.94 -8.51 2.45
N GLU A 100 -14.93 -9.40 2.29
CA GLU A 100 -15.51 -10.19 3.40
C GLU A 100 -14.55 -11.21 4.02
N ASN A 101 -13.49 -11.60 3.33
CA ASN A 101 -12.51 -12.60 3.79
C ASN A 101 -11.06 -12.08 3.76
N ALA A 102 -10.86 -10.79 3.80
CA ALA A 102 -9.53 -10.20 3.80
C ALA A 102 -8.94 -10.14 5.21
N PHE A 103 -7.64 -10.36 5.34
CA PHE A 103 -6.90 -10.11 6.58
C PHE A 103 -6.65 -8.61 6.80
N ALA A 104 -6.45 -7.88 5.71
CA ALA A 104 -6.20 -6.44 5.69
C ALA A 104 -6.67 -5.83 4.37
N ALA A 105 -6.74 -4.50 4.31
CA ALA A 105 -7.03 -3.76 3.08
C ALA A 105 -6.35 -2.39 3.09
N THR A 106 -5.68 -2.06 1.99
CA THR A 106 -5.00 -0.77 1.80
C THR A 106 -5.86 0.20 0.99
N ASN A 107 -6.07 1.41 1.52
CA ASN A 107 -6.69 2.51 0.80
C ASN A 107 -5.62 3.43 0.20
N PHE A 108 -5.16 3.10 -0.99
CA PHE A 108 -4.27 3.96 -1.78
C PHE A 108 -5.07 5.12 -2.42
N PRO A 109 -4.56 6.36 -2.48
CA PRO A 109 -3.22 6.83 -2.06
C PRO A 109 -3.13 7.34 -0.61
N PHE A 110 -4.13 7.13 0.21
CA PHE A 110 -4.21 7.73 1.56
C PHE A 110 -3.34 7.04 2.61
N ALA A 111 -2.63 5.98 2.24
CA ALA A 111 -1.77 5.20 3.13
C ALA A 111 -2.49 4.75 4.41
N VAL A 112 -3.74 4.35 4.28
CA VAL A 112 -4.54 3.77 5.37
C VAL A 112 -4.60 2.27 5.16
N ILE A 113 -4.16 1.50 6.15
CA ILE A 113 -4.32 0.05 6.20
C ILE A 113 -5.36 -0.29 7.26
N THR A 114 -6.44 -0.91 6.83
CA THR A 114 -7.45 -1.49 7.71
C THR A 114 -7.09 -2.94 8.00
N LEU A 115 -6.99 -3.30 9.28
CA LEU A 115 -6.74 -4.67 9.72
C LEU A 115 -8.05 -5.27 10.24
N TYR A 116 -8.39 -6.43 9.70
CA TYR A 116 -9.60 -7.14 10.09
C TYR A 116 -9.33 -8.11 11.25
N PRO A 117 -10.37 -8.60 11.95
CA PRO A 117 -10.19 -9.56 13.03
C PRO A 117 -9.37 -10.79 12.64
N ASP A 118 -9.50 -11.27 11.40
CA ASP A 118 -8.77 -12.42 10.87
C ASP A 118 -7.24 -12.24 10.88
N PHE A 119 -6.75 -11.02 10.76
CA PHE A 119 -5.32 -10.70 10.93
C PHE A 119 -4.79 -11.12 12.31
N TYR A 120 -5.62 -11.01 13.34
CA TYR A 120 -5.23 -11.32 14.71
C TYR A 120 -5.56 -12.76 15.11
N THR A 121 -6.65 -13.33 14.57
CA THR A 121 -7.22 -14.61 15.03
C THR A 121 -6.87 -15.79 14.13
N ARG A 122 -6.71 -15.59 12.82
CA ARG A 122 -6.42 -16.66 11.85
C ARG A 122 -4.96 -16.72 11.43
N ALA A 123 -4.21 -15.61 11.45
CA ALA A 123 -2.78 -15.65 11.27
C ALA A 123 -2.13 -16.27 12.51
N GLN A 124 -1.43 -17.39 12.34
CA GLN A 124 -0.95 -18.22 13.46
C GLN A 124 0.16 -17.55 14.27
N ASP A 125 1.06 -16.81 13.58
CA ASP A 125 2.21 -16.16 14.20
C ASP A 125 2.56 -14.82 13.53
N ASP A 126 3.60 -14.18 14.06
CA ASP A 126 4.05 -12.89 13.51
C ASP A 126 4.70 -13.02 12.12
N THR A 127 5.10 -14.23 11.70
CA THR A 127 5.60 -14.48 10.34
C THR A 127 4.48 -14.39 9.32
N GLU A 128 3.32 -14.99 9.61
CA GLU A 128 2.14 -14.87 8.75
C GLU A 128 1.61 -13.45 8.71
N ARG A 129 1.58 -12.75 9.86
CA ARG A 129 1.21 -11.33 9.91
C ARG A 129 2.17 -10.46 9.11
N ALA A 130 3.47 -10.77 9.17
CA ALA A 130 4.48 -10.06 8.38
C ALA A 130 4.28 -10.24 6.88
N MET A 131 3.85 -11.44 6.44
CA MET A 131 3.47 -11.69 5.04
C MET A 131 2.29 -10.83 4.60
N ILE A 132 1.27 -10.71 5.45
CA ILE A 132 0.09 -9.87 5.17
C ILE A 132 0.52 -8.40 5.10
N LEU A 133 1.28 -7.89 6.07
CA LEU A 133 1.76 -6.50 6.03
C LEU A 133 2.69 -6.23 4.83
N LEU A 134 3.47 -7.22 4.40
CA LEU A 134 4.32 -7.10 3.21
C LEU A 134 3.48 -6.97 1.92
N HIS A 135 2.35 -7.71 1.85
CA HIS A 135 1.37 -7.59 0.77
C HIS A 135 0.76 -6.17 0.74
N GLU A 136 0.27 -5.69 1.87
CA GLU A 136 -0.31 -4.34 1.98
C GLU A 136 0.72 -3.23 1.70
N ALA A 137 1.96 -3.41 2.15
CA ALA A 137 3.05 -2.48 1.83
C ALA A 137 3.33 -2.39 0.32
N ARG A 138 3.03 -3.44 -0.44
CA ARG A 138 3.15 -3.41 -1.89
C ARG A 138 2.04 -2.56 -2.53
N HIS A 139 0.82 -2.62 -2.01
CA HIS A 139 -0.26 -1.71 -2.40
C HIS A 139 0.06 -0.24 -2.08
N LEU A 140 0.68 0.04 -0.94
CA LEU A 140 1.17 1.40 -0.62
C LEU A 140 2.18 1.95 -1.64
N GLN A 141 2.90 1.05 -2.34
CA GLN A 141 3.83 1.40 -3.41
C GLN A 141 3.14 1.51 -4.79
N GLY A 142 1.82 1.40 -4.85
CA GLY A 142 1.03 1.44 -6.08
C GLY A 142 0.97 0.11 -6.84
N GLY A 143 1.42 -1.00 -6.22
CA GLY A 143 1.29 -2.34 -6.80
C GLY A 143 -0.15 -2.82 -6.81
N ASN A 144 -0.53 -3.55 -7.85
CA ASN A 144 -1.82 -4.26 -7.91
C ASN A 144 -1.72 -5.62 -7.20
N GLU A 145 -2.82 -6.38 -7.14
CA GLU A 145 -2.88 -7.71 -6.50
C GLU A 145 -1.82 -8.68 -7.03
N ARG A 146 -1.63 -8.71 -8.35
CA ARG A 146 -0.62 -9.55 -8.99
C ARG A 146 0.80 -9.21 -8.49
N ASP A 147 1.11 -7.92 -8.41
CA ASP A 147 2.40 -7.44 -7.91
C ASP A 147 2.59 -7.80 -6.43
N ALA A 148 1.54 -7.63 -5.62
CA ALA A 148 1.57 -7.91 -4.19
C ALA A 148 1.76 -9.41 -3.92
N TYR A 149 0.96 -10.29 -4.52
CA TYR A 149 1.12 -11.74 -4.39
C TYR A 149 2.47 -12.22 -4.89
N SER A 150 2.92 -11.75 -6.07
CA SER A 150 4.23 -12.11 -6.61
C SER A 150 5.37 -11.70 -5.68
N TYR A 151 5.32 -10.49 -5.13
CA TYR A 151 6.33 -9.96 -4.22
C TYR A 151 6.43 -10.78 -2.93
N VAL A 152 5.28 -11.01 -2.31
CA VAL A 152 5.18 -11.84 -1.09
C VAL A 152 5.72 -13.25 -1.34
N TRP A 153 5.26 -13.91 -2.39
CA TRP A 153 5.66 -15.29 -2.68
C TRP A 153 7.15 -15.44 -2.95
N ARG A 154 7.75 -14.50 -3.66
CA ARG A 154 9.21 -14.47 -3.91
C ARG A 154 10.03 -14.25 -2.64
N ASN A 155 9.50 -13.53 -1.67
CA ASN A 155 10.18 -13.19 -0.42
C ASN A 155 9.85 -14.10 0.76
N ARG A 156 8.94 -15.08 0.61
CA ARG A 156 8.47 -15.91 1.70
C ARG A 156 9.59 -16.67 2.43
N GLN A 157 10.60 -17.14 1.70
CA GLN A 157 11.74 -17.86 2.30
C GLN A 157 12.64 -16.93 3.14
N LYS A 158 12.81 -15.70 2.70
CA LYS A 158 13.53 -14.67 3.46
C LYS A 158 12.89 -14.41 4.82
N LEU A 159 11.56 -14.41 4.87
CA LEU A 159 10.81 -14.31 6.11
C LEU A 159 10.84 -15.57 6.98
N GLY A 160 11.13 -16.73 6.41
CA GLY A 160 11.00 -18.03 7.06
C GLY A 160 9.59 -18.64 6.92
N TRP A 161 8.76 -18.04 6.07
CA TRP A 161 7.43 -18.54 5.74
C TRP A 161 7.53 -19.55 4.58
N THR A 162 7.65 -20.81 4.92
CA THR A 162 7.98 -21.88 3.99
C THR A 162 6.97 -23.02 4.05
N GLN A 163 6.98 -23.88 3.04
CA GLN A 163 6.21 -25.14 3.05
C GLN A 163 6.50 -25.98 4.30
N LEU A 164 7.74 -25.97 4.78
CA LEU A 164 8.12 -26.79 5.95
C LEU A 164 7.58 -26.19 7.26
N SER A 165 7.59 -24.86 7.39
CA SER A 165 7.15 -24.20 8.63
C SER A 165 5.65 -23.93 8.68
N HIS A 166 5.03 -23.59 7.55
CA HIS A 166 3.65 -23.10 7.48
C HIS A 166 2.78 -23.79 6.43
N GLY A 167 3.28 -24.84 5.76
CA GLY A 167 2.59 -25.47 4.62
C GLY A 167 1.23 -26.09 4.93
N THR A 168 0.89 -26.25 6.21
CA THR A 168 -0.40 -26.76 6.68
C THR A 168 -1.34 -25.66 7.20
N THR A 169 -0.85 -24.40 7.25
CA THR A 169 -1.68 -23.28 7.72
C THR A 169 -2.66 -22.84 6.64
N GLU A 170 -3.80 -22.36 7.08
CA GLU A 170 -4.82 -21.85 6.17
C GLU A 170 -4.29 -20.68 5.34
N SER A 171 -3.54 -19.75 5.97
CA SER A 171 -2.94 -18.59 5.33
C SER A 171 -1.97 -19.00 4.23
N TYR A 172 -1.09 -19.99 4.48
CA TYR A 172 -0.13 -20.47 3.47
C TYR A 172 -0.82 -21.08 2.26
N ILE A 173 -1.81 -21.92 2.50
CA ILE A 173 -2.58 -22.62 1.45
C ILE A 173 -3.36 -21.58 0.61
N THR A 174 -4.09 -20.70 1.26
CA THR A 174 -4.94 -19.70 0.59
C THR A 174 -4.10 -18.72 -0.23
N ILE A 175 -3.05 -18.14 0.36
CA ILE A 175 -2.17 -17.20 -0.36
C ILE A 175 -1.45 -17.92 -1.50
N GLY A 176 -1.04 -19.18 -1.31
CA GLY A 176 -0.45 -19.99 -2.37
C GLY A 176 -1.39 -20.22 -3.57
N LEU A 177 -2.68 -20.47 -3.31
CA LEU A 177 -3.69 -20.61 -4.37
C LEU A 177 -3.94 -19.28 -5.08
N LEU A 178 -4.14 -18.19 -4.34
CA LEU A 178 -4.33 -16.85 -4.90
C LEU A 178 -3.11 -16.37 -5.70
N THR A 179 -1.89 -16.69 -5.21
CA THR A 179 -0.67 -16.39 -5.94
C THR A 179 -0.58 -17.16 -7.26
N ARG A 180 -0.97 -18.43 -7.25
CA ARG A 180 -0.98 -19.26 -8.47
C ARG A 180 -2.00 -18.76 -9.50
N GLU A 181 -3.14 -18.27 -9.04
CA GLU A 181 -4.16 -17.65 -9.90
C GLU A 181 -3.66 -16.33 -10.49
N ALA A 182 -3.11 -15.45 -9.64
CA ALA A 182 -2.64 -14.13 -10.03
C ALA A 182 -1.36 -14.15 -10.87
N THR A 183 -0.46 -15.11 -10.60
CA THR A 183 0.90 -15.19 -11.18
C THR A 183 1.27 -16.63 -11.58
N PRO A 184 0.55 -17.24 -12.53
CA PRO A 184 0.76 -18.64 -12.92
C PRO A 184 2.18 -18.92 -13.42
N GLU A 185 2.88 -17.92 -13.96
CA GLU A 185 4.25 -18.03 -14.43
C GLU A 185 5.26 -18.38 -13.33
N LEU A 186 4.94 -18.16 -12.06
CA LEU A 186 5.78 -18.57 -10.94
C LEU A 186 5.73 -20.09 -10.69
N PHE A 187 4.82 -20.80 -11.32
CA PHE A 187 4.51 -22.21 -11.06
C PHE A 187 4.65 -23.09 -12.32
N THR A 188 5.65 -22.78 -13.14
CA THR A 188 5.92 -23.49 -14.41
C THR A 188 7.20 -24.32 -14.38
N CYS A 189 7.80 -24.56 -13.20
CA CYS A 189 9.08 -25.27 -13.04
C CYS A 189 8.86 -26.72 -12.58
N PRO A 190 8.70 -27.70 -13.49
CA PRO A 190 8.29 -29.07 -13.17
C PRO A 190 9.30 -29.85 -12.31
N ALA A 191 10.55 -29.39 -12.25
CA ALA A 191 11.59 -30.03 -11.43
C ALA A 191 11.58 -29.59 -9.96
N LYS A 192 10.67 -28.67 -9.58
CA LYS A 192 10.57 -28.12 -8.23
C LYS A 192 9.29 -28.55 -7.53
N VAL A 193 9.33 -28.49 -6.20
CA VAL A 193 8.13 -28.79 -5.37
C VAL A 193 6.99 -27.85 -5.77
N TRP A 194 5.82 -28.41 -6.03
CA TRP A 194 4.63 -27.67 -6.47
C TRP A 194 4.80 -26.92 -7.81
N ASN A 195 5.80 -27.28 -8.61
CA ASN A 195 6.21 -26.57 -9.82
C ASN A 195 6.63 -25.11 -9.56
N ASP A 196 6.94 -24.74 -8.33
CA ASP A 196 7.25 -23.38 -7.90
C ASP A 196 8.66 -22.97 -8.28
N CYS A 197 8.76 -22.02 -9.23
CA CYS A 197 10.04 -21.50 -9.73
C CYS A 197 10.81 -20.69 -8.69
N THR A 198 10.15 -20.22 -7.65
CA THR A 198 10.77 -19.40 -6.59
C THR A 198 11.38 -20.23 -5.47
N GLU A 199 11.21 -21.55 -5.49
CA GLU A 199 11.74 -22.44 -4.47
C GLU A 199 13.24 -22.70 -4.69
N ASN A 200 14.05 -22.38 -3.69
CA ASN A 200 15.49 -22.68 -3.72
C ASN A 200 15.72 -24.13 -3.32
N LEU A 201 16.33 -24.91 -4.23
CA LEU A 201 16.69 -26.32 -4.00
C LEU A 201 17.75 -26.52 -2.89
N TYR A 202 18.35 -25.46 -2.37
CA TYR A 202 19.44 -25.51 -1.39
C TYR A 202 19.00 -25.72 0.06
N LEU A 203 17.71 -25.75 0.36
CA LEU A 203 17.20 -25.97 1.72
C LEU A 203 16.89 -27.45 2.04
N ARG A 204 17.32 -28.39 1.18
CA ARG A 204 17.28 -29.83 1.45
C ARG A 204 18.65 -30.33 1.94
N LYS A 205 19.16 -29.80 3.04
CA LYS A 205 20.24 -30.42 3.81
C LYS A 205 19.86 -30.53 5.26
#